data_f95851fe2c6acde47a6a15bf23d87154
#
_entry.id   f95851fe2c6acde47a6a15bf23d87154
#
_cell.length_a   1.000
_cell.length_b   1.000
_cell.length_c   1.000
_cell.angle_alpha   90.00
_cell.angle_beta   90.00
_cell.angle_gamma   90.00
#
_symmetry.space_group_name_H-M   'P 1'
#
loop_
_entity.id
_entity.type
_entity.pdbx_description
1 polymer ?
#
loop_
_entity_poly.entity_id
_entity_poly.type
_entity_poly.pdbx_seq_one_letter_code
_entity_poly.pdbx_strand_id
1 'polypeptide(L)'
;MREYAIEFIGAMFLVLAIALTGNPLAIGIMLMAMVYMGGHISGAHYNPAVTLAVWMRGKLKSNKLFGYMISQVLGAFAAALIAYVLIGKAFAPSPGIGVAAWQSILVEILFTFALCSVILAVATSKKLEGNYIYGLAIGFTLAVGAFAGGSISGGAYNPAVAIGPMIFKSFLGAQNWNNLIIYLIGPFAGGILAALAFRYLNEK
;
A
#
# COMPACT_ATOMS: atom_id res chain seq x y z
N MET A 1 9.74 5.99 -17.71
CA MET A 1 10.00 4.53 -17.72
C MET A 1 10.64 4.06 -16.42
N ARG A 2 11.76 4.66 -15.96
CA ARG A 2 12.44 4.22 -14.71
C ARG A 2 11.55 4.27 -13.48
N GLU A 3 10.74 5.31 -13.31
CA GLU A 3 9.81 5.49 -12.20
C GLU A 3 8.76 4.35 -12.14
N TYR A 4 8.19 3.97 -13.28
CA TYR A 4 7.22 2.87 -13.34
C TYR A 4 7.85 1.51 -13.01
N ALA A 5 9.09 1.28 -13.46
CA ALA A 5 9.83 0.07 -13.12
C ALA A 5 10.09 -0.04 -11.61
N ILE A 6 10.44 1.07 -10.95
CA ILE A 6 10.66 1.10 -9.50
C ILE A 6 9.34 0.90 -8.73
N GLU A 7 8.23 1.50 -9.18
CA GLU A 7 6.92 1.28 -8.57
C GLU A 7 6.48 -0.19 -8.69
N PHE A 8 6.74 -0.82 -9.85
CA PHE A 8 6.52 -2.26 -10.05
C PHE A 8 7.39 -3.10 -9.09
N ILE A 9 8.70 -2.85 -9.05
CA ILE A 9 9.65 -3.64 -8.24
C ILE A 9 9.31 -3.50 -6.75
N GLY A 10 9.11 -2.28 -6.25
CA GLY A 10 8.82 -2.06 -4.84
C GLY A 10 7.49 -2.66 -4.40
N ALA A 11 6.44 -2.53 -5.22
CA ALA A 11 5.15 -3.19 -4.96
C ALA A 11 5.29 -4.72 -5.01
N MET A 12 6.06 -5.26 -5.95
CA MET A 12 6.32 -6.69 -6.06
C MET A 12 6.99 -7.24 -4.79
N PHE A 13 8.07 -6.63 -4.32
CA PHE A 13 8.76 -7.13 -3.12
C PHE A 13 7.95 -6.94 -1.84
N LEU A 14 7.19 -5.84 -1.72
CA LEU A 14 6.27 -5.65 -0.61
C LEU A 14 5.22 -6.77 -0.54
N VAL A 15 4.56 -7.05 -1.67
CA VAL A 15 3.51 -8.07 -1.74
C VAL A 15 4.09 -9.48 -1.60
N LEU A 16 5.30 -9.71 -2.10
CA LEU A 16 6.01 -10.98 -1.92
C LEU A 16 6.33 -11.23 -0.42
N ALA A 17 6.77 -10.20 0.31
CA ALA A 17 6.97 -10.31 1.74
C ALA A 17 5.68 -10.64 2.50
N ILE A 18 4.53 -10.03 2.10
CA ILE A 18 3.22 -10.37 2.65
C ILE A 18 2.91 -11.85 2.41
N ALA A 19 3.03 -12.30 1.17
CA ALA A 19 2.68 -13.66 0.76
C ALA A 19 3.51 -14.75 1.44
N LEU A 20 4.81 -14.51 1.58
CA LEU A 20 5.73 -15.52 2.10
C LEU A 20 5.84 -15.53 3.62
N THR A 21 5.59 -14.41 4.29
CA THR A 21 5.83 -14.32 5.73
C THR A 21 4.56 -14.15 6.56
N GLY A 22 3.59 -13.40 6.07
CA GLY A 22 2.43 -12.96 6.87
C GLY A 22 2.83 -12.19 8.14
N ASN A 23 4.12 -11.88 8.33
CA ASN A 23 4.63 -11.25 9.53
C ASN A 23 4.63 -9.72 9.39
N PRO A 24 3.87 -9.00 10.21
CA PRO A 24 3.75 -7.54 10.11
C PRO A 24 5.09 -6.79 10.18
N LEU A 25 6.03 -7.24 11.02
CA LEU A 25 7.31 -6.59 11.13
C LEU A 25 8.15 -6.79 9.86
N ALA A 26 8.19 -8.02 9.32
CA ALA A 26 8.90 -8.32 8.08
C ALA A 26 8.32 -7.50 6.90
N ILE A 27 7.00 -7.34 6.84
CA ILE A 27 6.29 -6.55 5.83
C ILE A 27 6.71 -5.07 5.94
N GLY A 28 6.70 -4.50 7.14
CA GLY A 28 7.09 -3.12 7.37
C GLY A 28 8.58 -2.87 7.07
N ILE A 29 9.48 -3.79 7.45
CA ILE A 29 10.90 -3.72 7.13
C ILE A 29 11.11 -3.81 5.60
N MET A 30 10.37 -4.66 4.91
CA MET A 30 10.45 -4.72 3.44
C MET A 30 10.00 -3.39 2.81
N LEU A 31 8.90 -2.81 3.27
CA LEU A 31 8.48 -1.49 2.78
C LEU A 31 9.57 -0.44 3.05
N MET A 32 10.13 -0.39 4.25
CA MET A 32 11.23 0.50 4.59
C MET A 32 12.41 0.36 3.61
N ALA A 33 12.86 -0.86 3.36
CA ALA A 33 13.96 -1.13 2.45
C ALA A 33 13.65 -0.68 1.02
N MET A 34 12.45 -0.97 0.52
CA MET A 34 12.01 -0.55 -0.82
C MET A 34 11.87 0.98 -0.91
N VAL A 35 11.42 1.64 0.16
CA VAL A 35 11.34 3.11 0.20
C VAL A 35 12.73 3.74 0.11
N TYR A 36 13.72 3.22 0.79
CA TYR A 36 15.11 3.68 0.64
C TYR A 36 15.67 3.38 -0.75
N MET A 37 15.37 2.21 -1.32
CA MET A 37 15.84 1.81 -2.65
C MET A 37 15.27 2.70 -3.77
N GLY A 38 13.98 3.05 -3.71
CA GLY A 38 13.28 3.68 -4.83
C GLY A 38 12.89 5.15 -4.63
N GLY A 39 13.00 5.69 -3.40
CA GLY A 39 12.51 7.03 -3.06
C GLY A 39 13.09 8.14 -3.94
N HIS A 40 14.37 8.07 -4.24
CA HIS A 40 15.09 9.03 -5.10
C HIS A 40 14.76 8.90 -6.60
N ILE A 41 14.07 7.83 -7.02
CA ILE A 41 13.72 7.58 -8.42
C ILE A 41 12.25 7.90 -8.70
N SER A 42 11.32 7.32 -7.91
CA SER A 42 9.87 7.47 -8.14
C SER A 42 9.14 8.22 -7.03
N GLY A 43 9.78 8.39 -5.88
CA GLY A 43 9.11 8.78 -4.64
C GLY A 43 8.66 7.57 -3.82
N ALA A 44 8.81 6.34 -4.35
CA ALA A 44 8.53 5.07 -3.67
C ALA A 44 7.11 4.99 -3.07
N HIS A 45 6.10 5.13 -3.89
CA HIS A 45 4.71 5.07 -3.44
C HIS A 45 4.26 3.64 -3.17
N TYR A 46 4.48 2.71 -4.12
CA TYR A 46 4.16 1.27 -4.07
C TYR A 46 2.71 0.94 -3.67
N ASN A 47 1.83 1.94 -3.74
CA ASN A 47 0.48 1.89 -3.23
C ASN A 47 -0.41 2.90 -3.98
N PRO A 48 -1.51 2.50 -4.64
CA PRO A 48 -2.42 3.42 -5.33
C PRO A 48 -3.03 4.50 -4.41
N ALA A 49 -3.34 4.18 -3.15
CA ALA A 49 -3.89 5.17 -2.21
C ALA A 49 -2.84 6.23 -1.82
N VAL A 50 -1.60 5.81 -1.60
CA VAL A 50 -0.46 6.73 -1.41
C VAL A 50 -0.23 7.58 -2.65
N THR A 51 -0.28 6.98 -3.83
CA THR A 51 -0.11 7.69 -5.11
C THR A 51 -1.16 8.78 -5.27
N LEU A 52 -2.42 8.49 -4.93
CA LEU A 52 -3.50 9.47 -4.93
C LEU A 52 -3.23 10.60 -3.91
N ALA A 53 -2.85 10.26 -2.68
CA ALA A 53 -2.57 11.24 -1.63
C ALA A 53 -1.40 12.19 -2.01
N VAL A 54 -0.32 11.65 -2.56
CA VAL A 54 0.84 12.44 -3.03
C VAL A 54 0.48 13.30 -4.24
N TRP A 55 -0.38 12.80 -5.14
CA TRP A 55 -0.92 13.59 -6.24
C TRP A 55 -1.80 14.74 -5.73
N MET A 56 -2.71 14.50 -4.80
CA MET A 56 -3.53 15.54 -4.17
C MET A 56 -2.69 16.59 -3.43
N ARG A 57 -1.54 16.18 -2.91
CA ARG A 57 -0.53 17.09 -2.31
C ARG A 57 0.22 17.93 -3.36
N GLY A 58 0.02 17.67 -4.67
CA GLY A 58 0.70 18.36 -5.77
C GLY A 58 2.18 17.93 -5.94
N LYS A 59 2.56 16.77 -5.43
CA LYS A 59 3.94 16.23 -5.52
C LYS A 59 4.11 15.17 -6.61
N LEU A 60 3.03 14.79 -7.30
CA LEU A 60 3.05 13.92 -8.48
C LEU A 60 2.35 14.61 -9.65
N LYS A 61 2.94 14.56 -10.86
CA LYS A 61 2.30 15.07 -12.09
C LYS A 61 1.10 14.19 -12.46
N SER A 62 -0.02 14.82 -12.90
CA SER A 62 -1.27 14.10 -13.20
C SER A 62 -1.12 13.03 -14.28
N ASN A 63 -0.26 13.25 -15.26
CA ASN A 63 0.00 12.27 -16.34
C ASN A 63 0.73 10.99 -15.86
N LYS A 64 1.26 10.98 -14.63
CA LYS A 64 1.92 9.80 -14.03
C LYS A 64 1.00 8.98 -13.13
N LEU A 65 -0.14 9.55 -12.68
CA LEU A 65 -1.01 8.98 -11.66
C LEU A 65 -1.42 7.54 -12.00
N PHE A 66 -2.05 7.34 -13.13
CA PHE A 66 -2.51 6.02 -13.56
C PHE A 66 -1.37 5.05 -13.89
N GLY A 67 -0.27 5.56 -14.47
CA GLY A 67 0.89 4.73 -14.79
C GLY A 67 1.54 4.14 -13.52
N TYR A 68 1.60 4.91 -12.43
CA TYR A 68 2.06 4.42 -11.12
C TYR A 68 1.13 3.33 -10.59
N MET A 69 -0.18 3.59 -10.54
CA MET A 69 -1.17 2.63 -10.01
C MET A 69 -1.16 1.31 -10.80
N ILE A 70 -1.06 1.38 -12.13
CA ILE A 70 -0.97 0.19 -12.99
C ILE A 70 0.32 -0.60 -12.70
N SER A 71 1.47 0.08 -12.60
CA SER A 71 2.75 -0.55 -12.31
C SER A 71 2.74 -1.26 -10.95
N GLN A 72 2.13 -0.64 -9.95
CA GLN A 72 1.96 -1.20 -8.61
C GLN A 72 1.10 -2.46 -8.62
N VAL A 73 -0.04 -2.43 -9.32
CA VAL A 73 -0.93 -3.60 -9.44
C VAL A 73 -0.26 -4.74 -10.21
N LEU A 74 0.48 -4.44 -11.29
CA LEU A 74 1.24 -5.44 -12.03
C LEU A 74 2.36 -6.06 -11.16
N GLY A 75 3.05 -5.25 -10.35
CA GLY A 75 4.04 -5.75 -9.39
C GLY A 75 3.41 -6.68 -8.35
N ALA A 76 2.26 -6.31 -7.81
CA ALA A 76 1.52 -7.14 -6.87
C ALA A 76 1.02 -8.46 -7.50
N PHE A 77 0.57 -8.43 -8.75
CA PHE A 77 0.22 -9.63 -9.51
C PHE A 77 1.44 -10.56 -9.71
N ALA A 78 2.58 -9.99 -10.12
CA ALA A 78 3.82 -10.75 -10.27
C ALA A 78 4.25 -11.40 -8.95
N ALA A 79 4.12 -10.70 -7.83
CA ALA A 79 4.41 -11.25 -6.50
C ALA A 79 3.50 -12.43 -6.16
N ALA A 80 2.21 -12.34 -6.47
CA ALA A 80 1.26 -13.44 -6.22
C ALA A 80 1.61 -14.68 -7.05
N LEU A 81 2.00 -14.51 -8.32
CA LEU A 81 2.48 -15.58 -9.18
C LEU A 81 3.76 -16.21 -8.62
N ILE A 82 4.77 -15.39 -8.27
CA ILE A 82 6.04 -15.86 -7.71
C ILE A 82 5.81 -16.65 -6.41
N ALA A 83 5.00 -16.10 -5.50
CA ALA A 83 4.66 -16.77 -4.25
C ALA A 83 3.99 -18.13 -4.51
N TYR A 84 3.05 -18.20 -5.44
CA TYR A 84 2.39 -19.45 -5.81
C TYR A 84 3.40 -20.50 -6.34
N VAL A 85 4.33 -20.10 -7.19
CA VAL A 85 5.38 -20.99 -7.70
C VAL A 85 6.27 -21.50 -6.56
N LEU A 86 6.60 -20.66 -5.57
CA LEU A 86 7.50 -20.99 -4.49
C LEU A 86 6.87 -21.87 -3.41
N ILE A 87 5.61 -21.59 -3.02
CA ILE A 87 4.96 -22.23 -1.86
C ILE A 87 3.67 -22.97 -2.19
N GLY A 88 3.22 -22.99 -3.45
CA GLY A 88 2.00 -23.69 -3.89
C GLY A 88 0.70 -23.09 -3.35
N LYS A 89 0.72 -21.90 -2.75
CA LYS A 89 -0.45 -21.29 -2.12
C LYS A 89 -0.76 -19.93 -2.74
N ALA A 90 -1.99 -19.77 -3.23
CA ALA A 90 -2.50 -18.47 -3.64
C ALA A 90 -3.08 -17.72 -2.43
N PHE A 91 -2.77 -16.43 -2.32
CA PHE A 91 -3.29 -15.57 -1.27
C PHE A 91 -4.07 -14.38 -1.84
N ALA A 92 -4.92 -13.81 -1.04
CA ALA A 92 -5.49 -12.47 -1.18
C ALA A 92 -5.98 -12.04 0.22
N PRO A 93 -5.97 -10.75 0.53
CA PRO A 93 -6.49 -10.28 1.81
C PRO A 93 -7.99 -10.59 1.91
N SER A 94 -8.43 -10.88 3.12
CA SER A 94 -9.84 -11.10 3.43
C SER A 94 -10.15 -10.65 4.86
N PRO A 95 -11.37 -10.19 5.14
CA PRO A 95 -11.82 -9.94 6.50
C PRO A 95 -11.67 -11.17 7.39
N GLY A 96 -11.44 -10.92 8.67
CA GLY A 96 -11.46 -11.95 9.70
C GLY A 96 -12.82 -12.64 9.81
N ILE A 97 -12.81 -13.86 10.35
CA ILE A 97 -14.05 -14.64 10.55
C ILE A 97 -15.00 -13.87 11.48
N GLY A 98 -16.24 -13.68 11.06
CA GLY A 98 -17.26 -12.97 11.83
C GLY A 98 -17.13 -11.45 11.85
N VAL A 99 -16.15 -10.89 11.14
CA VAL A 99 -15.98 -9.43 11.03
C VAL A 99 -16.91 -8.87 9.95
N ALA A 100 -17.68 -7.86 10.30
CA ALA A 100 -18.56 -7.18 9.36
C ALA A 100 -17.76 -6.31 8.37
N ALA A 101 -18.26 -6.18 7.13
CA ALA A 101 -17.58 -5.41 6.09
C ALA A 101 -17.26 -3.96 6.49
N TRP A 102 -18.17 -3.28 7.20
CA TRP A 102 -17.96 -1.92 7.67
C TRP A 102 -16.80 -1.78 8.66
N GLN A 103 -16.56 -2.79 9.51
CA GLN A 103 -15.44 -2.82 10.45
C GLN A 103 -14.12 -2.91 9.67
N SER A 104 -14.07 -3.78 8.66
CA SER A 104 -12.91 -3.90 7.79
C SER A 104 -12.65 -2.61 7.00
N ILE A 105 -13.68 -1.99 6.43
CA ILE A 105 -13.55 -0.69 5.74
C ILE A 105 -13.01 0.37 6.69
N LEU A 106 -13.53 0.46 7.92
CA LEU A 106 -13.08 1.43 8.91
C LEU A 106 -11.60 1.24 9.26
N VAL A 107 -11.16 0.01 9.48
CA VAL A 107 -9.75 -0.31 9.77
C VAL A 107 -8.85 0.06 8.59
N GLU A 108 -9.26 -0.27 7.36
CA GLU A 108 -8.53 0.11 6.14
C GLU A 108 -8.44 1.64 6.00
N ILE A 109 -9.52 2.39 6.30
CA ILE A 109 -9.49 3.87 6.33
C ILE A 109 -8.47 4.37 7.34
N LEU A 110 -8.57 3.93 8.59
CA LEU A 110 -7.77 4.45 9.70
C LEU A 110 -6.27 4.22 9.48
N PHE A 111 -5.86 3.00 9.11
CA PHE A 111 -4.44 2.71 8.95
C PHE A 111 -3.86 3.19 7.62
N THR A 112 -4.67 3.30 6.56
CA THR A 112 -4.23 4.00 5.34
C THR A 112 -4.11 5.50 5.56
N PHE A 113 -5.04 6.11 6.33
CA PHE A 113 -4.92 7.50 6.76
C PHE A 113 -3.62 7.73 7.54
N ALA A 114 -3.30 6.88 8.53
CA ALA A 114 -2.07 6.98 9.30
C ALA A 114 -0.84 6.85 8.39
N LEU A 115 -0.81 5.85 7.52
CA LEU A 115 0.30 5.61 6.59
C LEU A 115 0.52 6.79 5.65
N CYS A 116 -0.54 7.27 4.99
CA CYS A 116 -0.45 8.42 4.10
C CYS A 116 -0.08 9.71 4.83
N SER A 117 -0.58 9.92 6.05
CA SER A 117 -0.21 11.09 6.87
C SER A 117 1.27 11.12 7.19
N VAL A 118 1.84 9.97 7.60
CA VAL A 118 3.28 9.85 7.85
C VAL A 118 4.07 10.10 6.56
N ILE A 119 3.69 9.47 5.44
CA ILE A 119 4.36 9.66 4.15
C ILE A 119 4.34 11.14 3.74
N LEU A 120 3.19 11.80 3.80
CA LEU A 120 3.07 13.22 3.44
C LEU A 120 3.94 14.11 4.33
N ALA A 121 4.03 13.79 5.62
CA ALA A 121 4.88 14.53 6.55
C ALA A 121 6.36 14.32 6.26
N VAL A 122 6.84 13.08 6.25
CA VAL A 122 8.30 12.80 6.22
C VAL A 122 8.90 12.89 4.81
N ALA A 123 8.09 12.69 3.75
CA ALA A 123 8.58 12.66 2.38
C ALA A 123 8.21 13.91 1.54
N THR A 124 7.27 14.75 2.01
CA THR A 124 6.80 15.89 1.21
C THR A 124 6.85 17.25 1.91
N SER A 125 7.05 17.28 3.22
CA SER A 125 7.14 18.52 3.99
C SER A 125 8.53 19.15 3.86
N LYS A 126 8.60 20.43 3.50
CA LYS A 126 9.85 21.19 3.49
C LYS A 126 10.53 21.27 4.86
N LYS A 127 9.74 21.20 5.94
CA LYS A 127 10.29 21.24 7.32
C LYS A 127 11.08 19.99 7.70
N LEU A 128 10.85 18.88 6.98
CA LEU A 128 11.52 17.59 7.20
C LEU A 128 12.40 17.19 6.00
N GLU A 129 12.69 18.14 5.10
CA GLU A 129 13.58 17.89 3.98
C GLU A 129 14.98 17.47 4.46
N GLY A 130 15.54 16.43 3.84
CA GLY A 130 16.85 15.89 4.21
C GLY A 130 16.84 14.94 5.42
N ASN A 131 15.66 14.60 6.00
CA ASN A 131 15.64 13.57 7.05
C ASN A 131 15.98 12.20 6.47
N TYR A 132 16.74 11.41 7.23
CA TYR A 132 17.16 10.05 6.85
C TYR A 132 16.26 8.95 7.40
N ILE A 133 15.27 9.29 8.23
CA ILE A 133 14.41 8.32 8.90
C ILE A 133 13.09 8.07 8.16
N TYR A 134 12.87 8.71 7.01
CA TYR A 134 11.59 8.63 6.29
C TYR A 134 11.15 7.19 6.00
N GLY A 135 12.05 6.34 5.51
CA GLY A 135 11.72 4.94 5.24
C GLY A 135 11.40 4.15 6.51
N LEU A 136 12.13 4.41 7.62
CA LEU A 136 11.86 3.81 8.91
C LEU A 136 10.44 4.15 9.40
N ALA A 137 10.09 5.44 9.41
CA ALA A 137 8.78 5.90 9.86
C ALA A 137 7.65 5.27 9.03
N ILE A 138 7.80 5.25 7.70
CA ILE A 138 6.81 4.67 6.77
C ILE A 138 6.65 3.17 7.01
N GLY A 139 7.76 2.43 7.06
CA GLY A 139 7.73 0.98 7.23
C GLY A 139 7.12 0.56 8.57
N PHE A 140 7.49 1.22 9.67
CA PHE A 140 6.92 0.92 10.98
C PHE A 140 5.44 1.30 11.10
N THR A 141 4.99 2.36 10.42
CA THR A 141 3.56 2.68 10.38
C THR A 141 2.76 1.54 9.72
N LEU A 142 3.27 0.98 8.62
CA LEU A 142 2.64 -0.19 7.99
C LEU A 142 2.68 -1.42 8.91
N ALA A 143 3.82 -1.68 9.58
CA ALA A 143 3.94 -2.79 10.52
C ALA A 143 2.91 -2.72 11.64
N VAL A 144 2.74 -1.54 12.27
CA VAL A 144 1.73 -1.32 13.32
C VAL A 144 0.32 -1.53 12.78
N GLY A 145 0.01 -0.99 11.60
CA GLY A 145 -1.28 -1.22 10.96
C GLY A 145 -1.56 -2.71 10.75
N ALA A 146 -0.58 -3.45 10.24
CA ALA A 146 -0.72 -4.89 10.00
C ALA A 146 -0.87 -5.69 11.30
N PHE A 147 -0.18 -5.32 12.38
CA PHE A 147 -0.38 -5.93 13.70
C PHE A 147 -1.77 -5.65 14.27
N ALA A 148 -2.22 -4.40 14.20
CA ALA A 148 -3.46 -3.98 14.83
C ALA A 148 -4.72 -4.40 14.05
N GLY A 149 -4.67 -4.33 12.72
CA GLY A 149 -5.85 -4.49 11.87
C GLY A 149 -5.85 -5.76 11.02
N GLY A 150 -4.73 -6.49 10.97
CA GLY A 150 -4.61 -7.67 10.12
C GLY A 150 -5.64 -8.76 10.40
N SER A 151 -5.97 -9.00 11.66
CA SER A 151 -7.03 -9.95 12.07
C SER A 151 -8.45 -9.44 11.78
N ILE A 152 -8.63 -8.15 11.53
CA ILE A 152 -9.94 -7.52 11.28
C ILE A 152 -10.20 -7.45 9.78
N SER A 153 -9.33 -6.77 9.02
CA SER A 153 -9.54 -6.52 7.59
C SER A 153 -8.69 -7.38 6.66
N GLY A 154 -7.71 -8.10 7.20
CA GLY A 154 -6.64 -8.69 6.39
C GLY A 154 -5.45 -7.74 6.20
N GLY A 155 -5.57 -6.47 6.63
CA GLY A 155 -4.47 -5.51 6.73
C GLY A 155 -3.83 -5.11 5.41
N ALA A 156 -4.62 -4.81 4.38
CA ALA A 156 -4.08 -4.47 3.07
C ALA A 156 -3.53 -3.04 3.02
N TYR A 157 -4.33 -2.04 3.45
CA TYR A 157 -4.01 -0.61 3.43
C TYR A 157 -3.48 -0.10 2.09
N ASN A 158 -3.70 -0.87 1.05
CA ASN A 158 -3.09 -0.70 -0.26
C ASN A 158 -3.95 -1.42 -1.31
N PRO A 159 -4.59 -0.71 -2.24
CA PRO A 159 -5.39 -1.35 -3.28
C PRO A 159 -4.62 -2.37 -4.13
N ALA A 160 -3.32 -2.15 -4.38
CA ALA A 160 -2.53 -3.08 -5.18
C ALA A 160 -2.32 -4.44 -4.47
N VAL A 161 -2.17 -4.43 -3.12
CA VAL A 161 -2.06 -5.64 -2.28
C VAL A 161 -3.30 -6.53 -2.39
N ALA A 162 -4.46 -5.93 -2.67
CA ALA A 162 -5.69 -6.69 -2.91
C ALA A 162 -5.86 -7.07 -4.39
N ILE A 163 -5.82 -6.08 -5.28
CA ILE A 163 -6.16 -6.26 -6.70
C ILE A 163 -5.22 -7.27 -7.38
N GLY A 164 -3.92 -7.13 -7.22
CA GLY A 164 -2.94 -8.00 -7.88
C GLY A 164 -3.14 -9.49 -7.55
N PRO A 165 -3.13 -9.88 -6.25
CA PRO A 165 -3.41 -11.26 -5.84
C PRO A 165 -4.83 -11.73 -6.20
N MET A 166 -5.85 -10.87 -6.15
CA MET A 166 -7.21 -11.24 -6.56
C MET A 166 -7.28 -11.56 -8.05
N ILE A 167 -6.63 -10.77 -8.91
CA ILE A 167 -6.54 -11.06 -10.34
C ILE A 167 -5.85 -12.41 -10.56
N PHE A 168 -4.72 -12.67 -9.88
CA PHE A 168 -4.02 -13.93 -9.98
C PHE A 168 -4.91 -15.12 -9.57
N LYS A 169 -5.61 -15.02 -8.44
CA LYS A 169 -6.54 -16.08 -7.98
C LYS A 169 -7.68 -16.34 -8.96
N SER A 170 -8.11 -15.35 -9.74
CA SER A 170 -9.14 -15.53 -10.77
C SER A 170 -8.71 -16.50 -11.85
N PHE A 171 -7.44 -16.50 -12.23
CA PHE A 171 -6.89 -17.47 -13.18
C PHE A 171 -6.89 -18.91 -12.63
N LEU A 172 -6.95 -19.07 -11.31
CA LEU A 172 -7.06 -20.37 -10.65
C LEU A 172 -8.53 -20.78 -10.37
N GLY A 173 -9.50 -19.98 -10.79
CA GLY A 173 -10.92 -20.21 -10.50
C GLY A 173 -11.33 -20.08 -9.04
N ALA A 174 -10.45 -19.53 -8.18
CA ALA A 174 -10.61 -19.53 -6.72
C ALA A 174 -10.92 -18.15 -6.11
N GLN A 175 -11.24 -17.12 -6.91
CA GLN A 175 -11.43 -15.75 -6.43
C GLN A 175 -12.88 -15.42 -6.14
N ASN A 176 -13.11 -14.87 -4.93
CA ASN A 176 -14.33 -14.15 -4.58
C ASN A 176 -14.07 -12.64 -4.61
N TRP A 177 -14.74 -11.91 -5.49
CA TRP A 177 -14.58 -10.48 -5.67
C TRP A 177 -15.37 -9.62 -4.67
N ASN A 178 -16.22 -10.21 -3.83
CA ASN A 178 -17.09 -9.48 -2.90
C ASN A 178 -16.30 -8.57 -1.94
N ASN A 179 -15.08 -8.96 -1.60
CA ASN A 179 -14.25 -8.20 -0.68
C ASN A 179 -13.47 -7.05 -1.35
N LEU A 180 -13.47 -6.95 -2.68
CA LEU A 180 -12.70 -5.92 -3.39
C LEU A 180 -13.11 -4.51 -2.95
N ILE A 181 -14.40 -4.29 -2.71
CA ILE A 181 -14.92 -2.98 -2.30
C ILE A 181 -14.29 -2.48 -1.00
N ILE A 182 -13.96 -3.38 -0.06
CA ILE A 182 -13.29 -3.04 1.21
C ILE A 182 -11.93 -2.41 0.93
N TYR A 183 -11.16 -3.05 0.05
CA TYR A 183 -9.78 -2.67 -0.27
C TYR A 183 -9.65 -1.58 -1.33
N LEU A 184 -10.77 -1.14 -1.89
CA LEU A 184 -10.84 0.08 -2.70
C LEU A 184 -11.31 1.26 -1.84
N ILE A 185 -12.50 1.14 -1.24
CA ILE A 185 -13.09 2.26 -0.49
C ILE A 185 -12.21 2.62 0.70
N GLY A 186 -11.81 1.64 1.52
CA GLY A 186 -11.03 1.90 2.73
C GLY A 186 -9.73 2.65 2.45
N PRO A 187 -8.81 2.10 1.66
CA PRO A 187 -7.54 2.75 1.41
C PRO A 187 -7.65 4.08 0.66
N PHE A 188 -8.50 4.20 -0.38
CA PHE A 188 -8.64 5.46 -1.08
C PHE A 188 -9.25 6.55 -0.21
N ALA A 189 -10.27 6.24 0.62
CA ALA A 189 -10.83 7.19 1.56
C ALA A 189 -9.78 7.62 2.59
N GLY A 190 -9.00 6.67 3.15
CA GLY A 190 -7.91 6.99 4.08
C GLY A 190 -6.86 7.92 3.47
N GLY A 191 -6.44 7.64 2.23
CA GLY A 191 -5.48 8.48 1.49
C GLY A 191 -6.00 9.89 1.21
N ILE A 192 -7.27 10.02 0.79
CA ILE A 192 -7.93 11.32 0.56
C ILE A 192 -8.00 12.12 1.86
N LEU A 193 -8.47 11.50 2.93
CA LEU A 193 -8.56 12.16 4.24
C LEU A 193 -7.19 12.62 4.74
N ALA A 194 -6.14 11.83 4.55
CA ALA A 194 -4.77 12.21 4.91
C ALA A 194 -4.29 13.43 4.11
N ALA A 195 -4.55 13.48 2.81
CA ALA A 195 -4.18 14.62 1.98
C ALA A 195 -4.91 15.89 2.38
N LEU A 196 -6.22 15.81 2.69
CA LEU A 196 -7.01 16.93 3.16
C LEU A 196 -6.56 17.42 4.54
N ALA A 197 -6.32 16.49 5.48
CA ALA A 197 -5.81 16.81 6.81
C ALA A 197 -4.42 17.47 6.73
N PHE A 198 -3.54 16.94 5.87
CA PHE A 198 -2.20 17.52 5.69
C PHE A 198 -2.27 18.95 5.17
N ARG A 199 -3.13 19.25 4.19
CA ARG A 199 -3.34 20.62 3.69
C ARG A 199 -3.83 21.53 4.80
N TYR A 200 -4.87 21.14 5.52
CA TYR A 200 -5.43 21.95 6.60
C TYR A 200 -4.41 22.29 7.68
N LEU A 201 -3.55 21.33 8.06
CA LEU A 201 -2.60 21.49 9.15
C LEU A 201 -1.28 22.20 8.74
N ASN A 202 -0.91 22.18 7.45
CA ASN A 202 0.42 22.62 7.01
C ASN A 202 0.41 23.74 5.97
N GLU A 203 -0.71 24.02 5.32
CA GLU A 203 -0.86 25.09 4.34
C GLU A 203 -1.70 26.22 4.94
N LYS A 204 -1.01 27.28 5.39
CA LYS A 204 -1.58 28.59 5.66
C LYS A 204 -1.19 29.52 4.54
#